data_f5b5d6926617ce7777597eeb286eeed4
#
_entry.id   f5b5d6926617ce7777597eeb286eeed4
#
_cell.length_a   1.000
_cell.length_b   1.000
_cell.length_c   1.000
_cell.angle_alpha   90.00
_cell.angle_beta   90.00
_cell.angle_gamma   90.00
#
_symmetry.space_group_name_H-M   'P 1'
#
loop_
_entity.id
_entity.type
_entity.pdbx_description
1 polymer ?
#
loop_
_entity_poly.entity_id
_entity_poly.type
_entity_poly.pdbx_seq_one_letter_code
_entity_poly.pdbx_strand_id
1 'polypeptide(L)'
;MSHGKTLPIACLLALTLGTSLSVHASENSFAKAYSDYQAAVEKGDTANIEASAKAAYQLGEAQYAKDSIDLANLAINWAAAIEKQVAPYPFREKNLAQTAKANELYQLALANYNVHYGKEALELIDPLLGSAITESKAKVAKDYLQAAIDIAEKSDNKKLIADVKMAAFNRLSNTELYTKSIRNYAFDAYDIYKEILPENALDRVKATYVVGAVEYAEKHDDKAIPLLLEVVKQFDVLNYSHPYALSAHAYLVELYERQGKRDESTAHCIAIGKMRPWTDEQEQQPIFRINPKYPLPYAQQRKSGWVQLKFTVDEHGFVKNPEIIASKGGALFEKESIKTLDKWRYAPKFENGKAVEAQTSVQLDYTINR
;
A
#
# COMPACT_ATOMS: atom_id res chain seq x y z
N MET A 1 3.29 -9.67 -19.60
CA MET A 1 2.06 -9.48 -18.82
C MET A 1 1.68 -8.01 -18.88
N SER A 2 0.56 -7.71 -19.52
CA SER A 2 0.06 -6.35 -19.72
C SER A 2 -0.26 -5.74 -18.34
N HIS A 3 0.37 -4.61 -18.02
CA HIS A 3 -0.03 -3.79 -16.89
C HIS A 3 -1.47 -3.37 -17.11
N GLY A 4 -2.40 -3.89 -16.31
CA GLY A 4 -3.76 -3.38 -16.26
C GLY A 4 -3.71 -1.92 -15.82
N LYS A 5 -3.58 -1.03 -16.80
CA LYS A 5 -3.76 0.41 -16.60
C LYS A 5 -5.26 0.60 -16.41
N THR A 6 -5.71 0.88 -15.20
CA THR A 6 -6.91 1.67 -15.03
C THR A 6 -6.59 3.02 -15.64
N LEU A 7 -6.89 3.19 -16.93
CA LEU A 7 -6.89 4.50 -17.57
C LEU A 7 -8.07 5.26 -16.97
N PRO A 8 -7.86 6.50 -16.48
CA PRO A 8 -8.98 7.42 -16.34
C PRO A 8 -9.64 7.49 -17.72
N ILE A 9 -10.96 7.44 -17.75
CA ILE A 9 -11.75 7.54 -18.98
C ILE A 9 -11.29 8.81 -19.70
N ALA A 10 -10.52 8.65 -20.79
CA ALA A 10 -10.16 9.76 -21.64
C ALA A 10 -11.41 10.19 -22.39
N CYS A 11 -12.14 11.19 -21.88
CA CYS A 11 -13.23 11.81 -22.62
C CYS A 11 -12.67 12.40 -23.92
N LEU A 12 -13.07 11.83 -25.06
CA LEU A 12 -12.83 12.41 -26.38
C LEU A 12 -13.66 13.67 -26.52
N LEU A 13 -12.97 14.81 -26.56
CA LEU A 13 -13.58 16.12 -26.88
C LEU A 13 -13.88 16.20 -28.38
N ALA A 14 -15.16 16.36 -28.74
CA ALA A 14 -15.56 16.73 -30.10
C ALA A 14 -15.48 18.25 -30.25
N LEU A 15 -14.57 18.74 -31.10
CA LEU A 15 -14.36 20.15 -31.42
C LEU A 15 -15.44 20.68 -32.38
N THR A 16 -16.24 21.69 -31.96
CA THR A 16 -17.06 22.53 -32.84
C THR A 16 -16.35 23.84 -33.12
N LEU A 17 -16.10 24.12 -34.40
CA LEU A 17 -15.41 25.31 -34.92
C LEU A 17 -16.31 26.56 -34.93
N GLY A 18 -15.91 27.60 -34.16
CA GLY A 18 -16.48 28.93 -34.21
C GLY A 18 -15.39 30.03 -34.17
N THR A 19 -15.51 31.05 -34.98
CA THR A 19 -14.47 31.97 -35.51
C THR A 19 -14.12 33.19 -34.64
N SER A 20 -12.81 33.39 -34.31
CA SER A 20 -12.11 34.69 -34.23
C SER A 20 -10.59 34.51 -34.01
N LEU A 21 -9.76 35.40 -34.54
CA LEU A 21 -8.28 35.25 -34.65
C LEU A 21 -7.51 35.21 -33.30
N SER A 22 -8.01 35.79 -32.22
CA SER A 22 -7.44 35.71 -30.88
C SER A 22 -7.79 34.38 -30.19
N VAL A 23 -8.88 33.73 -30.55
CA VAL A 23 -9.29 32.40 -30.12
C VAL A 23 -8.37 31.33 -30.69
N HIS A 24 -7.91 31.46 -31.94
CA HIS A 24 -7.05 30.48 -32.61
C HIS A 24 -5.67 30.27 -31.94
N ALA A 25 -5.05 31.35 -31.42
CA ALA A 25 -3.75 31.21 -30.72
C ALA A 25 -3.93 30.53 -29.34
N SER A 26 -5.02 30.80 -28.66
CA SER A 26 -5.42 30.17 -27.37
C SER A 26 -5.82 28.70 -27.56
N GLU A 27 -6.62 28.39 -28.60
CA GLU A 27 -7.02 27.02 -28.96
C GLU A 27 -5.78 26.16 -29.34
N ASN A 28 -4.82 26.70 -30.11
CA ASN A 28 -3.59 26.00 -30.44
C ASN A 28 -2.72 25.71 -29.22
N SER A 29 -2.69 26.63 -28.23
CA SER A 29 -1.91 26.43 -27.02
C SER A 29 -2.56 25.40 -26.08
N PHE A 30 -3.89 25.41 -25.95
CA PHE A 30 -4.63 24.40 -25.20
C PHE A 30 -4.51 23.01 -25.84
N ALA A 31 -4.77 22.91 -27.15
CA ALA A 31 -4.67 21.64 -27.88
C ALA A 31 -3.29 21.02 -27.74
N LYS A 32 -2.23 21.85 -27.80
CA LYS A 32 -0.85 21.40 -27.56
C LYS A 32 -0.65 20.90 -26.14
N ALA A 33 -1.04 21.64 -25.11
CA ALA A 33 -0.88 21.24 -23.71
C ALA A 33 -1.63 19.93 -23.40
N TYR A 34 -2.84 19.77 -23.96
CA TYR A 34 -3.61 18.54 -23.81
C TYR A 34 -2.99 17.36 -24.54
N SER A 35 -2.46 17.56 -25.73
CA SER A 35 -1.70 16.53 -26.48
C SER A 35 -0.41 16.13 -25.74
N ASP A 36 0.32 17.10 -25.17
CA ASP A 36 1.51 16.85 -24.37
C ASP A 36 1.15 16.01 -23.11
N TYR A 37 -0.01 16.29 -22.46
CA TYR A 37 -0.51 15.48 -21.37
C TYR A 37 -0.80 14.03 -21.79
N GLN A 38 -1.52 13.83 -22.89
CA GLN A 38 -1.81 12.49 -23.39
C GLN A 38 -0.52 11.71 -23.72
N ALA A 39 0.44 12.34 -24.38
CA ALA A 39 1.73 11.74 -24.71
C ALA A 39 2.54 11.39 -23.45
N ALA A 40 2.52 12.23 -22.41
CA ALA A 40 3.16 11.95 -21.13
C ALA A 40 2.51 10.76 -20.41
N VAL A 41 1.18 10.66 -20.44
CA VAL A 41 0.43 9.52 -19.85
C VAL A 41 0.78 8.21 -20.58
N GLU A 42 0.84 8.22 -21.91
CA GLU A 42 1.21 7.03 -22.69
C GLU A 42 2.62 6.54 -22.38
N LYS A 43 3.56 7.48 -22.19
CA LYS A 43 4.96 7.17 -21.85
C LYS A 43 5.16 6.81 -20.38
N GLY A 44 4.20 7.09 -19.52
CA GLY A 44 4.33 6.93 -18.08
C GLY A 44 5.30 7.94 -17.43
N ASP A 45 5.52 9.10 -18.07
CA ASP A 45 6.42 10.16 -17.60
C ASP A 45 5.74 11.01 -16.52
N THR A 46 5.89 10.59 -15.28
CA THR A 46 5.17 11.15 -14.12
C THR A 46 5.41 12.66 -13.94
N ALA A 47 6.63 13.14 -14.16
CA ALA A 47 6.95 14.56 -14.01
C ALA A 47 6.26 15.42 -15.07
N ASN A 48 6.25 14.98 -16.33
CA ASN A 48 5.61 15.69 -17.42
C ASN A 48 4.08 15.53 -17.40
N ILE A 49 3.54 14.44 -16.84
CA ILE A 49 2.07 14.27 -16.65
C ILE A 49 1.52 15.43 -15.81
N GLU A 50 2.10 15.74 -14.64
CA GLU A 50 1.59 16.82 -13.79
C GLU A 50 1.76 18.20 -14.47
N ALA A 51 2.92 18.48 -15.01
CA ALA A 51 3.20 19.77 -15.64
C ALA A 51 2.24 20.08 -16.81
N SER A 52 2.00 19.10 -17.69
CA SER A 52 1.12 19.24 -18.83
C SER A 52 -0.37 19.22 -18.45
N ALA A 53 -0.77 18.42 -17.46
CA ALA A 53 -2.14 18.44 -16.92
C ALA A 53 -2.47 19.81 -16.30
N LYS A 54 -1.54 20.38 -15.51
CA LYS A 54 -1.65 21.74 -14.97
C LYS A 54 -1.80 22.77 -16.06
N ALA A 55 -0.95 22.73 -17.10
CA ALA A 55 -1.00 23.66 -18.21
C ALA A 55 -2.33 23.57 -18.98
N ALA A 56 -2.79 22.34 -19.26
CA ALA A 56 -4.08 22.11 -19.90
C ALA A 56 -5.25 22.66 -19.07
N TYR A 57 -5.24 22.46 -17.75
CA TYR A 57 -6.26 23.00 -16.85
C TYR A 57 -6.26 24.53 -16.88
N GLN A 58 -5.10 25.18 -16.73
CA GLN A 58 -4.97 26.64 -16.70
C GLN A 58 -5.42 27.28 -18.02
N LEU A 59 -5.08 26.67 -19.16
CA LEU A 59 -5.56 27.13 -20.46
C LEU A 59 -7.06 26.86 -20.65
N GLY A 60 -7.55 25.76 -20.11
CA GLY A 60 -8.97 25.41 -20.10
C GLY A 60 -9.82 26.38 -19.27
N GLU A 61 -9.32 26.92 -18.14
CA GLU A 61 -10.01 27.95 -17.35
C GLU A 61 -10.31 29.23 -18.16
N ALA A 62 -9.48 29.54 -19.16
CA ALA A 62 -9.70 30.68 -20.04
C ALA A 62 -10.66 30.38 -21.21
N GLN A 63 -10.87 29.10 -21.53
CA GLN A 63 -11.64 28.65 -22.69
C GLN A 63 -13.03 28.12 -22.33
N TYR A 64 -13.17 27.44 -21.18
CA TYR A 64 -14.39 26.79 -20.77
C TYR A 64 -15.11 27.53 -19.64
N ALA A 65 -16.41 27.37 -19.57
CA ALA A 65 -17.20 27.89 -18.45
C ALA A 65 -16.79 27.17 -17.13
N LYS A 66 -16.84 27.91 -16.02
CA LYS A 66 -16.42 27.39 -14.70
C LYS A 66 -17.20 26.16 -14.22
N ASP A 67 -18.42 26.03 -14.67
CA ASP A 67 -19.34 24.93 -14.37
C ASP A 67 -19.38 23.85 -15.46
N SER A 68 -18.50 23.92 -16.47
CA SER A 68 -18.49 22.96 -17.58
C SER A 68 -17.93 21.59 -17.18
N ILE A 69 -18.39 20.55 -17.88
CA ILE A 69 -17.86 19.20 -17.78
C ILE A 69 -16.39 19.15 -18.24
N ASP A 70 -16.04 19.91 -19.28
CA ASP A 70 -14.68 19.94 -19.83
C ASP A 70 -13.68 20.45 -18.79
N LEU A 71 -14.02 21.52 -18.07
CA LEU A 71 -13.17 22.03 -17.00
C LEU A 71 -13.08 21.03 -15.83
N ALA A 72 -14.17 20.35 -15.50
CA ALA A 72 -14.18 19.30 -14.49
C ALA A 72 -13.27 18.13 -14.86
N ASN A 73 -13.28 17.68 -16.12
CA ASN A 73 -12.40 16.64 -16.63
C ASN A 73 -10.91 17.04 -16.52
N LEU A 74 -10.58 18.28 -16.89
CA LEU A 74 -9.23 18.81 -16.75
C LEU A 74 -8.78 18.91 -15.29
N ALA A 75 -9.70 19.28 -14.39
CA ALA A 75 -9.45 19.31 -12.96
C ALA A 75 -9.14 17.92 -12.40
N ILE A 76 -9.90 16.89 -12.78
CA ILE A 76 -9.65 15.48 -12.39
C ILE A 76 -8.27 15.03 -12.92
N ASN A 77 -7.93 15.33 -14.17
CA ASN A 77 -6.66 14.95 -14.76
C ASN A 77 -5.47 15.54 -13.98
N TRP A 78 -5.55 16.81 -13.61
CA TRP A 78 -4.50 17.45 -12.83
C TRP A 78 -4.46 16.94 -11.39
N ALA A 79 -5.60 16.77 -10.73
CA ALA A 79 -5.69 16.20 -9.39
C ALA A 79 -5.09 14.80 -9.31
N ALA A 80 -5.44 13.93 -10.26
CA ALA A 80 -4.89 12.56 -10.35
C ALA A 80 -3.37 12.56 -10.63
N ALA A 81 -2.87 13.53 -11.42
CA ALA A 81 -1.44 13.68 -11.67
C ALA A 81 -0.69 14.08 -10.38
N ILE A 82 -1.22 15.01 -9.61
CA ILE A 82 -0.67 15.38 -8.29
C ILE A 82 -0.66 14.16 -7.35
N GLU A 83 -1.77 13.42 -7.29
CA GLU A 83 -1.92 12.27 -6.40
C GLU A 83 -0.87 11.19 -6.65
N LYS A 84 -0.50 10.94 -7.92
CA LYS A 84 0.55 9.97 -8.29
C LYS A 84 1.94 10.36 -7.79
N GLN A 85 2.20 11.64 -7.54
CA GLN A 85 3.50 12.13 -7.04
C GLN A 85 3.53 12.24 -5.52
N VAL A 86 2.37 12.31 -4.89
CA VAL A 86 2.26 12.37 -3.42
C VAL A 86 2.49 10.99 -2.83
N ALA A 87 3.38 10.90 -1.85
CA ALA A 87 3.62 9.66 -1.13
C ALA A 87 2.31 9.12 -0.51
N PRO A 88 2.09 7.78 -0.51
CA PRO A 88 0.92 7.20 0.13
C PRO A 88 0.91 7.51 1.64
N TYR A 89 -0.29 7.53 2.23
CA TYR A 89 -0.44 7.64 3.67
C TYR A 89 0.40 6.54 4.40
N PRO A 90 1.14 6.83 5.52
CA PRO A 90 1.12 8.06 6.32
C PRO A 90 2.14 9.14 5.91
N PHE A 91 2.91 8.98 4.84
CA PHE A 91 4.01 9.87 4.46
C PHE A 91 3.55 11.19 3.78
N ARG A 92 2.27 11.46 3.74
CA ARG A 92 1.66 12.65 3.11
C ARG A 92 2.03 13.98 3.75
N GLU A 93 2.50 13.99 5.00
CA GLU A 93 2.82 15.24 5.71
C GLU A 93 3.83 16.14 4.98
N LYS A 94 4.67 15.56 4.12
CA LYS A 94 5.66 16.31 3.32
C LYS A 94 5.05 17.06 2.14
N ASN A 95 3.78 16.75 1.75
CA ASN A 95 3.14 17.24 0.52
C ASN A 95 1.73 17.81 0.76
N LEU A 96 1.49 18.41 1.94
CA LEU A 96 0.15 18.90 2.33
C LEU A 96 -0.45 19.90 1.34
N ALA A 97 0.35 20.84 0.80
CA ALA A 97 -0.13 21.84 -0.14
C ALA A 97 -0.59 21.19 -1.47
N GLN A 98 0.15 20.21 -1.97
CA GLN A 98 -0.21 19.47 -3.19
C GLN A 98 -1.47 18.63 -2.97
N THR A 99 -1.56 17.95 -1.83
CA THR A 99 -2.75 17.17 -1.46
C THR A 99 -3.99 18.06 -1.35
N ALA A 100 -3.86 19.25 -0.73
CA ALA A 100 -4.96 20.23 -0.63
C ALA A 100 -5.37 20.73 -2.01
N LYS A 101 -4.41 20.99 -2.91
CA LYS A 101 -4.72 21.39 -4.29
C LYS A 101 -5.46 20.31 -5.06
N ALA A 102 -5.03 19.05 -4.95
CA ALA A 102 -5.74 17.93 -5.56
C ALA A 102 -7.17 17.81 -5.01
N ASN A 103 -7.36 18.01 -3.70
CA ASN A 103 -8.70 18.00 -3.10
C ASN A 103 -9.60 19.11 -3.67
N GLU A 104 -9.11 20.35 -3.78
CA GLU A 104 -9.86 21.45 -4.39
C GLU A 104 -10.33 21.12 -5.82
N LEU A 105 -9.43 20.52 -6.62
CA LEU A 105 -9.73 20.14 -8.01
C LEU A 105 -10.78 19.03 -8.10
N TYR A 106 -10.68 18.01 -7.25
CA TYR A 106 -11.70 16.96 -7.18
C TYR A 106 -13.05 17.50 -6.73
N GLN A 107 -13.09 18.43 -5.77
CA GLN A 107 -14.32 19.04 -5.32
C GLN A 107 -14.96 19.96 -6.38
N LEU A 108 -14.15 20.68 -7.16
CA LEU A 108 -14.65 21.42 -8.32
C LEU A 108 -15.30 20.47 -9.33
N ALA A 109 -14.63 19.38 -9.65
CA ALA A 109 -15.16 18.38 -10.58
C ALA A 109 -16.45 17.74 -10.05
N LEU A 110 -16.49 17.40 -8.75
CA LEU A 110 -17.67 16.85 -8.10
C LEU A 110 -18.86 17.80 -8.16
N ALA A 111 -18.64 19.10 -7.92
CA ALA A 111 -19.68 20.12 -8.00
C ALA A 111 -20.24 20.23 -9.42
N ASN A 112 -19.38 20.32 -10.43
CA ASN A 112 -19.79 20.41 -11.83
C ASN A 112 -20.54 19.14 -12.28
N TYR A 113 -20.04 17.97 -11.95
CA TYR A 113 -20.70 16.71 -12.28
C TYR A 113 -22.06 16.56 -11.62
N ASN A 114 -22.20 16.98 -10.36
CA ASN A 114 -23.50 17.00 -9.68
C ASN A 114 -24.54 17.86 -10.41
N VAL A 115 -24.13 18.99 -10.97
CA VAL A 115 -25.02 19.89 -11.74
C VAL A 115 -25.45 19.25 -13.06
N HIS A 116 -24.51 18.61 -13.77
CA HIS A 116 -24.74 18.10 -15.11
C HIS A 116 -25.36 16.71 -15.16
N TYR A 117 -24.94 15.80 -14.28
CA TYR A 117 -25.34 14.38 -14.30
C TYR A 117 -26.33 14.03 -13.18
N GLY A 118 -26.41 14.87 -12.13
CA GLY A 118 -27.19 14.56 -10.94
C GLY A 118 -26.42 13.77 -9.89
N LYS A 119 -26.99 13.71 -8.68
CA LYS A 119 -26.30 13.19 -7.46
C LYS A 119 -26.06 11.67 -7.43
N GLU A 120 -26.68 10.92 -8.32
CA GLU A 120 -26.63 9.46 -8.34
C GLU A 120 -25.92 8.91 -9.58
N ALA A 121 -25.28 9.80 -10.34
CA ALA A 121 -24.62 9.43 -11.59
C ALA A 121 -23.26 8.72 -11.35
N LEU A 122 -22.95 7.74 -12.19
CA LEU A 122 -21.71 6.97 -12.11
C LEU A 122 -20.45 7.84 -12.27
N GLU A 123 -20.57 8.92 -13.02
CA GLU A 123 -19.51 9.89 -13.28
C GLU A 123 -19.00 10.55 -11.98
N LEU A 124 -19.79 10.55 -10.91
CA LEU A 124 -19.39 11.11 -9.61
C LEU A 124 -18.39 10.21 -8.86
N ILE A 125 -18.26 8.94 -9.20
CA ILE A 125 -17.44 7.99 -8.46
C ILE A 125 -15.97 8.45 -8.43
N ASP A 126 -15.39 8.81 -9.56
CA ASP A 126 -13.98 9.23 -9.63
C ASP A 126 -13.70 10.48 -8.77
N PRO A 127 -14.44 11.61 -8.89
CA PRO A 127 -14.21 12.77 -8.04
C PRO A 127 -14.57 12.52 -6.56
N LEU A 128 -15.51 11.63 -6.23
CA LEU A 128 -15.80 11.21 -4.84
C LEU A 128 -14.63 10.44 -4.24
N LEU A 129 -14.07 9.46 -4.96
CA LEU A 129 -12.91 8.71 -4.52
C LEU A 129 -11.68 9.60 -4.38
N GLY A 130 -11.42 10.47 -5.36
CA GLY A 130 -10.33 11.43 -5.32
C GLY A 130 -10.47 12.41 -4.15
N SER A 131 -11.67 12.94 -3.90
CA SER A 131 -11.96 13.78 -2.72
C SER A 131 -11.70 13.03 -1.41
N ALA A 132 -12.14 11.77 -1.30
CA ALA A 132 -11.94 10.95 -0.11
C ALA A 132 -10.46 10.66 0.15
N ILE A 133 -9.69 10.35 -0.90
CA ILE A 133 -8.26 10.04 -0.79
C ILE A 133 -7.45 11.27 -0.37
N THR A 134 -7.82 12.45 -0.87
CA THR A 134 -7.11 13.70 -0.60
C THR A 134 -7.60 14.45 0.63
N GLU A 135 -8.76 14.10 1.19
CA GLU A 135 -9.33 14.69 2.40
C GLU A 135 -8.51 14.33 3.65
N SER A 136 -8.18 15.32 4.46
CA SER A 136 -7.41 15.14 5.70
C SER A 136 -8.25 14.54 6.83
N LYS A 137 -9.55 14.89 6.91
CA LYS A 137 -10.45 14.44 7.97
C LYS A 137 -11.08 13.10 7.61
N ALA A 138 -10.74 12.04 8.35
CA ALA A 138 -11.24 10.69 8.10
C ALA A 138 -12.78 10.61 8.04
N LYS A 139 -13.48 11.39 8.87
CA LYS A 139 -14.95 11.42 8.87
C LYS A 139 -15.53 11.96 7.56
N VAL A 140 -14.97 13.05 7.03
CA VAL A 140 -15.43 13.64 5.75
C VAL A 140 -15.08 12.71 4.59
N ALA A 141 -13.86 12.10 4.62
CA ALA A 141 -13.48 11.10 3.65
C ALA A 141 -14.46 9.91 3.63
N LYS A 142 -14.92 9.46 4.81
CA LYS A 142 -15.91 8.39 4.91
C LYS A 142 -17.24 8.76 4.25
N ASP A 143 -17.69 10.00 4.38
CA ASP A 143 -18.95 10.47 3.77
C ASP A 143 -18.86 10.41 2.23
N TYR A 144 -17.73 10.85 1.64
CA TYR A 144 -17.48 10.70 0.19
C TYR A 144 -17.45 9.24 -0.26
N LEU A 145 -16.77 8.37 0.51
CA LEU A 145 -16.68 6.95 0.20
C LEU A 145 -18.05 6.26 0.28
N GLN A 146 -18.87 6.62 1.28
CA GLN A 146 -20.22 6.08 1.37
C GLN A 146 -21.06 6.47 0.17
N ALA A 147 -21.00 7.74 -0.26
CA ALA A 147 -21.71 8.20 -1.46
C ALA A 147 -21.24 7.44 -2.72
N ALA A 148 -19.93 7.20 -2.86
CA ALA A 148 -19.37 6.41 -3.97
C ALA A 148 -19.86 4.94 -3.94
N ILE A 149 -19.91 4.31 -2.75
CA ILE A 149 -20.43 2.95 -2.57
C ILE A 149 -21.93 2.91 -2.94
N ASP A 150 -22.74 3.85 -2.44
CA ASP A 150 -24.18 3.89 -2.70
C ASP A 150 -24.47 4.03 -4.20
N ILE A 151 -23.67 4.80 -4.94
CA ILE A 151 -23.77 4.94 -6.39
C ILE A 151 -23.35 3.64 -7.08
N ALA A 152 -22.21 3.07 -6.69
CA ALA A 152 -21.68 1.85 -7.29
C ALA A 152 -22.64 0.66 -7.10
N GLU A 153 -23.23 0.50 -5.91
CA GLU A 153 -24.17 -0.59 -5.59
C GLU A 153 -25.49 -0.49 -6.37
N LYS A 154 -25.88 0.70 -6.85
CA LYS A 154 -27.02 0.85 -7.75
C LYS A 154 -26.72 0.48 -9.18
N SER A 155 -25.45 0.29 -9.52
CA SER A 155 -25.03 -0.19 -10.83
C SER A 155 -25.01 -1.70 -10.88
N ASP A 156 -25.18 -2.30 -12.06
CA ASP A 156 -25.01 -3.74 -12.25
C ASP A 156 -23.53 -4.13 -12.43
N ASN A 157 -22.58 -3.19 -12.23
CA ASN A 157 -21.16 -3.40 -12.46
C ASN A 157 -20.47 -3.94 -11.21
N LYS A 158 -20.43 -5.27 -11.08
CA LYS A 158 -19.76 -5.95 -9.95
C LYS A 158 -18.32 -5.51 -9.74
N LYS A 159 -17.55 -5.31 -10.85
CA LYS A 159 -16.17 -4.87 -10.71
C LYS A 159 -16.07 -3.48 -10.08
N LEU A 160 -16.89 -2.55 -10.52
CA LEU A 160 -16.94 -1.19 -9.95
C LEU A 160 -17.28 -1.21 -8.47
N ILE A 161 -18.27 -2.02 -8.05
CA ILE A 161 -18.63 -2.19 -6.64
C ILE A 161 -17.43 -2.66 -5.83
N ALA A 162 -16.71 -3.66 -6.30
CA ALA A 162 -15.53 -4.18 -5.62
C ALA A 162 -14.39 -3.16 -5.55
N ASP A 163 -14.13 -2.44 -6.65
CA ASP A 163 -13.10 -1.40 -6.73
C ASP A 163 -13.36 -0.28 -5.71
N VAL A 164 -14.60 0.21 -5.63
CA VAL A 164 -15.01 1.27 -4.70
C VAL A 164 -14.93 0.80 -3.23
N LYS A 165 -15.42 -0.41 -2.93
CA LYS A 165 -15.33 -0.98 -1.58
C LYS A 165 -13.87 -1.18 -1.15
N MET A 166 -13.00 -1.68 -2.04
CA MET A 166 -11.58 -1.82 -1.75
C MET A 166 -10.90 -0.47 -1.53
N ALA A 167 -11.24 0.56 -2.31
CA ALA A 167 -10.75 1.92 -2.10
C ALA A 167 -11.19 2.47 -0.73
N ALA A 168 -12.45 2.23 -0.34
CA ALA A 168 -12.97 2.63 0.97
C ALA A 168 -12.23 1.93 2.12
N PHE A 169 -11.98 0.63 2.04
CA PHE A 169 -11.17 -0.09 3.00
C PHE A 169 -9.76 0.50 3.10
N ASN A 170 -9.07 0.65 1.97
CA ASN A 170 -7.70 1.16 1.94
C ASN A 170 -7.57 2.56 2.57
N ARG A 171 -8.58 3.42 2.36
CA ARG A 171 -8.58 4.79 2.92
C ARG A 171 -8.86 4.82 4.42
N LEU A 172 -9.70 3.93 4.94
CA LEU A 172 -10.21 3.98 6.30
C LEU A 172 -9.58 2.97 7.26
N SER A 173 -8.90 1.93 6.76
CA SER A 173 -8.35 0.83 7.58
C SER A 173 -7.32 1.27 8.62
N ASN A 174 -6.58 2.35 8.36
CA ASN A 174 -5.56 2.89 9.26
C ASN A 174 -6.02 4.20 9.95
N THR A 175 -7.31 4.34 10.19
CA THR A 175 -7.89 5.50 10.88
C THR A 175 -8.62 5.07 12.15
N GLU A 176 -8.95 6.04 13.00
CA GLU A 176 -9.76 5.85 14.20
C GLU A 176 -11.20 5.37 13.90
N LEU A 177 -11.60 5.39 12.64
CA LEU A 177 -12.92 4.94 12.17
C LEU A 177 -12.96 3.45 11.84
N TYR A 178 -11.82 2.74 11.95
CA TYR A 178 -11.79 1.30 11.64
C TYR A 178 -12.78 0.52 12.51
N THR A 179 -13.71 -0.15 11.86
CA THR A 179 -14.77 -0.96 12.48
C THR A 179 -15.00 -2.22 11.66
N LYS A 180 -15.82 -3.14 12.18
CA LYS A 180 -16.26 -4.32 11.43
C LYS A 180 -16.90 -3.96 10.07
N SER A 181 -17.63 -2.85 9.99
CA SER A 181 -18.23 -2.39 8.72
C SER A 181 -17.14 -2.02 7.70
N ILE A 182 -16.10 -1.28 8.13
CA ILE A 182 -14.98 -0.94 7.24
C ILE A 182 -14.21 -2.20 6.82
N ARG A 183 -13.96 -3.11 7.78
CA ARG A 183 -13.37 -4.42 7.50
C ARG A 183 -14.15 -5.17 6.40
N ASN A 184 -15.46 -5.20 6.50
CA ASN A 184 -16.31 -5.93 5.55
C ASN A 184 -16.19 -5.41 4.11
N TYR A 185 -15.86 -4.14 3.87
CA TYR A 185 -15.61 -3.66 2.52
C TYR A 185 -14.51 -4.45 1.79
N ALA A 186 -13.42 -4.81 2.50
CA ALA A 186 -12.37 -5.63 1.88
C ALA A 186 -12.84 -7.06 1.58
N PHE A 187 -13.64 -7.65 2.48
CA PHE A 187 -14.17 -9.01 2.31
C PHE A 187 -15.20 -9.07 1.18
N ASP A 188 -16.13 -8.12 1.14
CA ASP A 188 -17.10 -8.02 0.05
C ASP A 188 -16.40 -7.85 -1.32
N ALA A 189 -15.39 -6.98 -1.38
CA ALA A 189 -14.62 -6.78 -2.60
C ALA A 189 -13.86 -8.06 -3.01
N TYR A 190 -13.24 -8.75 -2.06
CA TYR A 190 -12.56 -10.03 -2.30
C TYR A 190 -13.52 -11.09 -2.84
N ASP A 191 -14.70 -11.25 -2.25
CA ASP A 191 -15.69 -12.23 -2.67
C ASP A 191 -16.18 -11.93 -4.11
N ILE A 192 -16.42 -10.65 -4.42
CA ILE A 192 -16.80 -10.24 -5.78
C ILE A 192 -15.64 -10.52 -6.77
N TYR A 193 -14.41 -10.10 -6.47
CA TYR A 193 -13.28 -10.36 -7.37
C TYR A 193 -13.04 -11.85 -7.57
N LYS A 194 -13.22 -12.67 -6.53
CA LYS A 194 -13.09 -14.12 -6.61
C LYS A 194 -14.13 -14.73 -7.56
N GLU A 195 -15.33 -14.16 -7.60
CA GLU A 195 -16.41 -14.59 -8.50
C GLU A 195 -16.13 -14.22 -9.96
N ILE A 196 -15.66 -12.98 -10.21
CA ILE A 196 -15.62 -12.41 -11.57
C ILE A 196 -14.25 -12.41 -12.25
N LEU A 197 -13.16 -12.63 -11.51
CA LEU A 197 -11.80 -12.52 -12.02
C LEU A 197 -11.03 -13.86 -11.90
N PRO A 198 -10.13 -14.16 -12.85
CA PRO A 198 -9.25 -15.32 -12.75
C PRO A 198 -8.28 -15.18 -11.56
N GLU A 199 -7.73 -16.30 -11.06
CA GLU A 199 -6.86 -16.36 -9.88
C GLU A 199 -5.64 -15.44 -9.96
N ASN A 200 -5.08 -15.26 -11.15
CA ASN A 200 -3.89 -14.43 -11.39
C ASN A 200 -4.20 -12.97 -11.75
N ALA A 201 -5.47 -12.55 -11.70
CA ALA A 201 -5.82 -11.14 -11.90
C ALA A 201 -5.29 -10.30 -10.73
N LEU A 202 -4.60 -9.21 -11.05
CA LEU A 202 -3.90 -8.38 -10.05
C LEU A 202 -4.83 -7.88 -8.94
N ASP A 203 -6.06 -7.44 -9.28
CA ASP A 203 -7.03 -6.94 -8.30
C ASP A 203 -7.50 -8.05 -7.36
N ARG A 204 -7.72 -9.29 -7.88
CA ARG A 204 -8.04 -10.46 -7.05
C ARG A 204 -6.87 -10.81 -6.13
N VAL A 205 -5.64 -10.87 -6.64
CA VAL A 205 -4.45 -11.17 -5.82
C VAL A 205 -4.22 -10.12 -4.74
N LYS A 206 -4.42 -8.83 -5.05
CA LYS A 206 -4.35 -7.74 -4.06
C LYS A 206 -5.41 -7.90 -2.97
N ALA A 207 -6.65 -8.19 -3.36
CA ALA A 207 -7.74 -8.39 -2.40
C ALA A 207 -7.49 -9.62 -1.52
N THR A 208 -7.01 -10.73 -2.09
CA THR A 208 -6.59 -11.93 -1.35
C THR A 208 -5.53 -11.59 -0.30
N TYR A 209 -4.51 -10.80 -0.70
CA TYR A 209 -3.47 -10.35 0.24
C TYR A 209 -4.07 -9.48 1.38
N VAL A 210 -4.93 -8.53 1.04
CA VAL A 210 -5.56 -7.63 2.03
C VAL A 210 -6.38 -8.43 3.04
N VAL A 211 -7.24 -9.33 2.57
CA VAL A 211 -8.06 -10.18 3.47
C VAL A 211 -7.18 -11.11 4.30
N GLY A 212 -6.14 -11.72 3.71
CA GLY A 212 -5.16 -12.53 4.41
C GLY A 212 -4.42 -11.77 5.51
N ALA A 213 -4.05 -10.51 5.25
CA ALA A 213 -3.40 -9.63 6.23
C ALA A 213 -4.37 -9.21 7.36
N VAL A 214 -5.65 -8.99 7.06
CA VAL A 214 -6.68 -8.72 8.07
C VAL A 214 -6.89 -9.94 8.96
N GLU A 215 -7.06 -11.14 8.39
CA GLU A 215 -7.22 -12.37 9.17
C GLU A 215 -5.98 -12.66 10.04
N TYR A 216 -4.78 -12.39 9.52
CA TYR A 216 -3.54 -12.46 10.31
C TYR A 216 -3.55 -11.49 11.50
N ALA A 217 -3.93 -10.22 11.28
CA ALA A 217 -3.99 -9.20 12.34
C ALA A 217 -5.03 -9.54 13.42
N GLU A 218 -6.15 -10.15 13.02
CA GLU A 218 -7.22 -10.62 13.91
C GLU A 218 -6.92 -11.97 14.58
N LYS A 219 -5.75 -12.57 14.32
CA LYS A 219 -5.30 -13.86 14.88
C LYS A 219 -6.15 -15.07 14.45
N HIS A 220 -6.74 -14.98 13.28
CA HIS A 220 -7.43 -16.10 12.63
C HIS A 220 -6.45 -16.87 11.73
N ASP A 221 -5.46 -17.53 12.35
CA ASP A 221 -4.32 -18.15 11.68
C ASP A 221 -4.75 -19.20 10.63
N ASP A 222 -5.79 -19.96 10.90
CA ASP A 222 -6.39 -20.98 10.04
C ASP A 222 -6.97 -20.40 8.73
N LYS A 223 -7.45 -19.16 8.77
CA LYS A 223 -7.97 -18.44 7.59
C LYS A 223 -6.88 -17.66 6.87
N ALA A 224 -5.94 -17.07 7.62
CA ALA A 224 -4.87 -16.26 7.05
C ALA A 224 -3.91 -17.10 6.19
N ILE A 225 -3.52 -18.30 6.67
CA ILE A 225 -2.53 -19.15 5.99
C ILE A 225 -2.94 -19.49 4.55
N PRO A 226 -4.13 -20.05 4.26
CA PRO A 226 -4.48 -20.41 2.89
C PRO A 226 -4.56 -19.20 1.94
N LEU A 227 -5.01 -18.04 2.41
CA LEU A 227 -5.06 -16.80 1.62
C LEU A 227 -3.65 -16.32 1.27
N LEU A 228 -2.74 -16.29 2.24
CA LEU A 228 -1.36 -15.85 2.03
C LEU A 228 -0.57 -16.83 1.14
N LEU A 229 -0.84 -18.13 1.24
CA LEU A 229 -0.26 -19.13 0.33
C LEU A 229 -0.76 -18.96 -1.11
N GLU A 230 -2.05 -18.61 -1.30
CA GLU A 230 -2.58 -18.26 -2.62
C GLU A 230 -1.83 -17.06 -3.23
N VAL A 231 -1.61 -16.01 -2.43
CA VAL A 231 -0.83 -14.84 -2.86
C VAL A 231 0.58 -15.24 -3.29
N VAL A 232 1.31 -15.98 -2.46
CA VAL A 232 2.67 -16.45 -2.76
C VAL A 232 2.69 -17.21 -4.07
N LYS A 233 1.79 -18.18 -4.26
CA LYS A 233 1.67 -18.99 -5.48
C LYS A 233 1.53 -18.13 -6.75
N GLN A 234 0.78 -17.03 -6.70
CA GLN A 234 0.58 -16.17 -7.86
C GLN A 234 1.85 -15.36 -8.24
N PHE A 235 2.75 -15.12 -7.28
CA PHE A 235 3.98 -14.39 -7.51
C PHE A 235 5.21 -15.28 -7.76
N ASP A 236 5.17 -16.56 -7.41
CA ASP A 236 6.28 -17.51 -7.63
C ASP A 236 6.68 -17.66 -9.10
N VAL A 237 5.78 -17.35 -10.02
CA VAL A 237 6.03 -17.40 -11.47
C VAL A 237 6.72 -16.15 -12.02
N LEU A 238 6.93 -15.12 -11.18
CA LEU A 238 7.55 -13.87 -11.59
C LEU A 238 9.07 -13.91 -11.40
N ASN A 239 9.80 -13.31 -12.33
CA ASN A 239 11.24 -13.18 -12.28
C ASN A 239 11.75 -12.00 -11.43
N TYR A 240 10.86 -11.39 -10.63
CA TYR A 240 11.19 -10.27 -9.76
C TYR A 240 10.41 -10.34 -8.45
N SER A 241 10.97 -9.73 -7.41
CA SER A 241 10.34 -9.66 -6.10
C SER A 241 9.19 -8.66 -6.08
N HIS A 242 8.02 -9.09 -5.60
CA HIS A 242 6.86 -8.23 -5.45
C HIS A 242 6.63 -7.94 -3.95
N PRO A 243 6.31 -6.68 -3.54
CA PRO A 243 6.11 -6.34 -2.13
C PRO A 243 5.05 -7.18 -1.42
N TYR A 244 3.96 -7.55 -2.11
CA TYR A 244 2.93 -8.42 -1.52
C TYR A 244 3.42 -9.84 -1.29
N ALA A 245 4.23 -10.40 -2.19
CA ALA A 245 4.85 -11.71 -1.99
C ALA A 245 5.80 -11.69 -0.79
N LEU A 246 6.66 -10.67 -0.71
CA LEU A 246 7.57 -10.50 0.42
C LEU A 246 6.84 -10.42 1.76
N SER A 247 5.78 -9.60 1.81
CA SER A 247 4.96 -9.44 3.02
C SER A 247 4.18 -10.72 3.37
N ALA A 248 3.63 -11.42 2.36
CA ALA A 248 2.92 -12.68 2.57
C ALA A 248 3.84 -13.75 3.14
N HIS A 249 5.07 -13.90 2.59
CA HIS A 249 6.08 -14.80 3.16
C HIS A 249 6.42 -14.42 4.62
N ALA A 250 6.58 -13.13 4.94
CA ALA A 250 6.89 -12.69 6.30
C ALA A 250 5.76 -13.04 7.29
N TYR A 251 4.49 -12.84 6.90
CA TYR A 251 3.35 -13.28 7.71
C TYR A 251 3.30 -14.80 7.88
N LEU A 252 3.59 -15.57 6.83
CA LEU A 252 3.62 -17.03 6.90
C LEU A 252 4.73 -17.54 7.81
N VAL A 253 5.92 -16.90 7.83
CA VAL A 253 6.96 -17.21 8.83
C VAL A 253 6.41 -17.08 10.25
N GLU A 254 5.78 -15.95 10.59
CA GLU A 254 5.23 -15.74 11.92
C GLU A 254 4.11 -16.73 12.25
N LEU A 255 3.19 -16.96 11.31
CA LEU A 255 2.07 -17.88 11.48
C LEU A 255 2.55 -19.31 11.79
N TYR A 256 3.50 -19.80 11.01
CA TYR A 256 4.06 -21.15 11.21
C TYR A 256 4.91 -21.25 12.48
N GLU A 257 5.71 -20.22 12.82
CA GLU A 257 6.45 -20.22 14.10
C GLU A 257 5.49 -20.22 15.30
N ARG A 258 4.36 -19.51 15.25
CA ARG A 258 3.33 -19.56 16.29
C ARG A 258 2.70 -20.96 16.45
N GLN A 259 2.62 -21.72 15.35
CA GLN A 259 2.11 -23.10 15.34
C GLN A 259 3.19 -24.15 15.62
N GLY A 260 4.46 -23.77 15.78
CA GLY A 260 5.59 -24.70 15.95
C GLY A 260 5.99 -25.45 14.68
N LYS A 261 5.51 -25.03 13.51
CA LYS A 261 5.78 -25.63 12.19
C LYS A 261 7.03 -25.00 11.58
N ARG A 262 8.18 -25.43 12.10
CA ARG A 262 9.48 -24.79 11.77
C ARG A 262 9.96 -25.09 10.34
N ASP A 263 9.63 -26.23 9.78
CA ASP A 263 10.02 -26.59 8.42
C ASP A 263 9.30 -25.71 7.40
N GLU A 264 7.99 -25.50 7.56
CA GLU A 264 7.18 -24.61 6.73
C GLU A 264 7.68 -23.16 6.87
N SER A 265 7.93 -22.71 8.09
CA SER A 265 8.52 -21.39 8.35
C SER A 265 9.87 -21.22 7.62
N THR A 266 10.72 -22.25 7.63
CA THR A 266 12.04 -22.23 6.97
C THR A 266 11.93 -22.02 5.46
N ALA A 267 10.98 -22.67 4.79
CA ALA A 267 10.76 -22.47 3.35
C ALA A 267 10.49 -21.00 3.01
N HIS A 268 9.70 -20.32 3.83
CA HIS A 268 9.39 -18.89 3.64
C HIS A 268 10.56 -17.97 4.02
N CYS A 269 11.38 -18.31 5.03
CA CYS A 269 12.62 -17.59 5.33
C CYS A 269 13.59 -17.60 4.14
N ILE A 270 13.78 -18.77 3.52
CA ILE A 270 14.62 -18.94 2.34
C ILE A 270 14.06 -18.14 1.15
N ALA A 271 12.74 -18.17 0.93
CA ALA A 271 12.09 -17.39 -0.13
C ALA A 271 12.35 -15.89 0.04
N ILE A 272 12.21 -15.34 1.25
CA ILE A 272 12.53 -13.93 1.53
C ILE A 272 14.01 -13.64 1.26
N GLY A 273 14.92 -14.53 1.65
CA GLY A 273 16.34 -14.38 1.38
C GLY A 273 16.66 -14.27 -0.12
N LYS A 274 15.98 -15.05 -0.96
CA LYS A 274 16.12 -14.98 -2.43
C LYS A 274 15.56 -13.68 -3.02
N MET A 275 14.53 -13.09 -2.39
CA MET A 275 13.87 -11.88 -2.89
C MET A 275 14.65 -10.60 -2.61
N ARG A 276 15.56 -10.60 -1.64
CA ARG A 276 16.31 -9.40 -1.25
C ARG A 276 17.59 -9.27 -2.06
N PRO A 277 17.88 -8.10 -2.64
CA PRO A 277 19.22 -7.80 -3.11
C PRO A 277 20.13 -7.65 -1.89
N TRP A 278 21.09 -8.54 -1.74
CA TRP A 278 22.06 -8.50 -0.63
C TRP A 278 23.26 -7.64 -1.02
N THR A 279 23.65 -6.72 -0.12
CA THR A 279 24.93 -6.01 -0.17
C THR A 279 25.77 -6.44 1.03
N ASP A 280 27.11 -6.39 0.91
CA ASP A 280 28.02 -6.86 1.97
C ASP A 280 27.91 -6.05 3.26
N GLU A 281 27.43 -4.80 3.18
CA GLU A 281 27.26 -3.90 4.31
C GLU A 281 25.87 -3.99 4.97
N GLN A 282 24.95 -4.79 4.43
CA GLN A 282 23.58 -4.87 4.91
C GLN A 282 23.47 -5.75 6.14
N GLU A 283 23.07 -5.16 7.28
CA GLU A 283 22.73 -5.91 8.48
C GLU A 283 21.48 -6.78 8.28
N GLN A 284 21.54 -8.00 8.77
CA GLN A 284 20.39 -8.90 8.76
C GLN A 284 19.33 -8.44 9.75
N GLN A 285 18.09 -8.34 9.27
CA GLN A 285 16.93 -8.02 10.10
C GLN A 285 16.12 -9.26 10.41
N PRO A 286 15.67 -9.46 11.65
CA PRO A 286 14.82 -10.60 11.98
C PRO A 286 13.46 -10.49 11.28
N ILE A 287 12.98 -11.59 10.72
CA ILE A 287 11.61 -11.71 10.18
C ILE A 287 10.63 -11.99 11.31
N PHE A 288 11.02 -12.87 12.23
CA PHE A 288 10.25 -13.20 13.42
C PHE A 288 11.12 -13.03 14.66
N ARG A 289 10.60 -12.30 15.64
CA ARG A 289 11.23 -12.11 16.94
C ARG A 289 10.19 -12.14 18.06
N ILE A 290 10.58 -12.72 19.18
CA ILE A 290 9.86 -12.57 20.44
C ILE A 290 10.69 -11.71 21.40
N ASN A 291 10.03 -10.97 22.26
CA ASN A 291 10.74 -10.20 23.29
C ASN A 291 11.22 -11.14 24.41
N PRO A 292 12.41 -10.90 24.98
CA PRO A 292 12.86 -11.66 26.12
C PRO A 292 11.95 -11.42 27.33
N LYS A 293 11.72 -12.47 28.11
CA LYS A 293 10.98 -12.35 29.37
C LYS A 293 11.80 -11.59 30.38
N TYR A 294 11.18 -10.62 31.03
CA TYR A 294 11.85 -9.91 32.11
C TYR A 294 11.99 -10.83 33.32
N PRO A 295 13.21 -11.08 33.84
CA PRO A 295 13.40 -11.96 34.99
C PRO A 295 12.71 -11.43 36.23
N LEU A 296 11.84 -12.20 36.85
CA LEU A 296 11.02 -11.78 37.99
C LEU A 296 11.84 -11.18 39.16
N PRO A 297 12.98 -11.79 39.57
CA PRO A 297 13.80 -11.20 40.64
C PRO A 297 14.34 -9.79 40.29
N TYR A 298 14.64 -9.54 39.02
CA TYR A 298 15.12 -8.25 38.57
C TYR A 298 13.97 -7.25 38.40
N ALA A 299 12.79 -7.71 38.02
CA ALA A 299 11.59 -6.88 37.98
C ALA A 299 11.22 -6.37 39.39
N GLN A 300 11.27 -7.22 40.41
CA GLN A 300 11.03 -6.83 41.81
C GLN A 300 12.02 -5.79 42.32
N GLN A 301 13.27 -5.85 41.87
CA GLN A 301 14.33 -4.89 42.19
C GLN A 301 14.31 -3.66 41.27
N ARG A 302 13.42 -3.56 40.31
CA ARG A 302 13.39 -2.53 39.25
C ARG A 302 14.74 -2.36 38.54
N LYS A 303 15.46 -3.45 38.35
CA LYS A 303 16.81 -3.47 37.83
C LYS A 303 16.78 -3.41 36.30
N SER A 304 17.23 -2.33 35.69
CA SER A 304 17.38 -2.19 34.25
C SER A 304 18.73 -2.69 33.76
N GLY A 305 18.81 -3.01 32.48
CA GLY A 305 20.05 -3.45 31.85
C GLY A 305 19.90 -3.63 30.34
N TRP A 306 20.96 -4.15 29.75
CA TRP A 306 20.98 -4.52 28.33
C TRP A 306 21.99 -5.64 28.11
N VAL A 307 21.81 -6.39 27.01
CA VAL A 307 22.74 -7.45 26.58
C VAL A 307 22.97 -7.30 25.08
N GLN A 308 24.22 -7.21 24.70
CA GLN A 308 24.66 -7.20 23.31
C GLN A 308 25.21 -8.57 22.94
N LEU A 309 24.67 -9.16 21.88
CA LEU A 309 25.03 -10.50 21.43
C LEU A 309 25.46 -10.45 19.97
N LYS A 310 26.47 -11.28 19.65
CA LYS A 310 26.87 -11.66 18.30
C LYS A 310 26.46 -13.09 18.06
N PHE A 311 26.04 -13.41 16.86
CA PHE A 311 25.61 -14.75 16.49
C PHE A 311 25.71 -14.96 14.96
N THR A 312 25.61 -16.21 14.53
CA THR A 312 25.52 -16.59 13.12
C THR A 312 24.06 -16.87 12.76
N VAL A 313 23.61 -16.37 11.63
CA VAL A 313 22.37 -16.81 10.97
C VAL A 313 22.77 -17.88 9.96
N ASP A 314 22.23 -19.08 10.09
CA ASP A 314 22.54 -20.18 9.18
C ASP A 314 21.76 -20.06 7.84
N GLU A 315 22.03 -20.96 6.91
CA GLU A 315 21.42 -21.01 5.58
C GLU A 315 19.91 -21.29 5.58
N HIS A 316 19.36 -21.65 6.74
CA HIS A 316 17.93 -21.86 6.96
C HIS A 316 17.26 -20.72 7.76
N GLY A 317 18.03 -19.70 8.14
CA GLY A 317 17.54 -18.54 8.90
C GLY A 317 17.44 -18.78 10.41
N PHE A 318 18.09 -19.79 10.97
CA PHE A 318 18.18 -20.00 12.42
C PHE A 318 19.39 -19.27 13.02
N VAL A 319 19.24 -18.86 14.27
CA VAL A 319 20.34 -18.31 15.06
C VAL A 319 21.22 -19.46 15.58
N LYS A 320 22.54 -19.35 15.38
CA LYS A 320 23.56 -20.28 15.84
C LYS A 320 24.63 -19.53 16.63
N ASN A 321 25.23 -20.24 17.57
CA ASN A 321 26.41 -19.79 18.32
C ASN A 321 26.26 -18.36 18.89
N PRO A 322 25.23 -18.06 19.71
CA PRO A 322 25.08 -16.75 20.30
C PRO A 322 26.17 -16.53 21.38
N GLU A 323 26.91 -15.43 21.26
CA GLU A 323 27.96 -15.01 22.16
C GLU A 323 27.63 -13.63 22.74
N ILE A 324 27.85 -13.45 24.04
CA ILE A 324 27.68 -12.16 24.69
C ILE A 324 28.94 -11.32 24.45
N ILE A 325 28.77 -10.18 23.77
CA ILE A 325 29.86 -9.21 23.53
C ILE A 325 30.04 -8.32 24.75
N ALA A 326 28.91 -7.80 25.26
CA ALA A 326 28.86 -6.90 26.41
C ALA A 326 27.48 -6.99 27.08
N SER A 327 27.42 -6.71 28.36
CA SER A 327 26.17 -6.66 29.10
C SER A 327 26.23 -5.68 30.27
N LYS A 328 25.05 -5.23 30.70
CA LYS A 328 24.84 -4.48 31.92
C LYS A 328 23.56 -4.96 32.60
N GLY A 329 23.62 -5.18 33.90
CA GLY A 329 22.43 -5.52 34.69
C GLY A 329 22.46 -6.95 35.23
N GLY A 330 23.29 -7.87 34.69
CA GLY A 330 23.62 -9.15 35.29
C GLY A 330 23.09 -10.39 34.59
N ALA A 331 23.53 -11.55 35.06
CA ALA A 331 23.46 -12.86 34.40
C ALA A 331 22.04 -13.35 34.05
N LEU A 332 20.99 -12.91 34.74
CA LEU A 332 19.63 -13.32 34.38
C LEU A 332 19.17 -12.67 33.06
N PHE A 333 19.59 -11.42 32.78
CA PHE A 333 19.32 -10.80 31.48
C PHE A 333 20.08 -11.54 30.37
N GLU A 334 21.33 -11.90 30.61
CA GLU A 334 22.16 -12.66 29.65
C GLU A 334 21.52 -14.00 29.30
N LYS A 335 21.11 -14.76 30.31
CA LYS A 335 20.44 -16.07 30.13
C LYS A 335 19.15 -15.98 29.33
N GLU A 336 18.27 -14.99 29.67
CA GLU A 336 17.01 -14.83 28.95
C GLU A 336 17.23 -14.31 27.52
N SER A 337 18.25 -13.50 27.28
CA SER A 337 18.60 -13.03 25.94
C SER A 337 19.03 -14.17 25.02
N ILE A 338 19.94 -15.03 25.45
CA ILE A 338 20.38 -16.21 24.69
C ILE A 338 19.19 -17.13 24.38
N LYS A 339 18.37 -17.46 25.40
CA LYS A 339 17.20 -18.33 25.25
C LYS A 339 16.16 -17.75 24.28
N THR A 340 16.08 -16.44 24.19
CA THR A 340 15.14 -15.75 23.31
C THR A 340 15.59 -15.75 21.88
N LEU A 341 16.90 -15.53 21.63
CA LEU A 341 17.47 -15.56 20.29
C LEU A 341 17.30 -16.91 19.58
N ASP A 342 17.33 -18.02 20.29
CA ASP A 342 17.09 -19.37 19.73
C ASP A 342 15.72 -19.51 19.04
N LYS A 343 14.78 -18.63 19.38
CA LYS A 343 13.43 -18.60 18.80
C LYS A 343 13.26 -17.58 17.67
N TRP A 344 14.28 -16.78 17.40
CA TRP A 344 14.20 -15.81 16.32
C TRP A 344 14.43 -16.45 14.96
N ARG A 345 13.84 -15.83 13.93
CA ARG A 345 14.02 -16.26 12.55
C ARG A 345 14.45 -15.09 11.69
N TYR A 346 15.34 -15.38 10.77
CA TYR A 346 15.95 -14.44 9.83
C TYR A 346 15.73 -14.87 8.39
N ALA A 347 15.85 -13.96 7.43
CA ALA A 347 16.12 -14.34 6.06
C ALA A 347 17.59 -14.72 5.94
N PRO A 348 17.96 -15.91 5.42
CA PRO A 348 19.35 -16.24 5.18
C PRO A 348 19.97 -15.31 4.14
N LYS A 349 21.26 -15.01 4.27
CA LYS A 349 22.01 -14.27 3.26
C LYS A 349 22.17 -15.15 2.01
N PHE A 350 22.10 -14.52 0.83
CA PHE A 350 22.32 -15.20 -0.44
C PHE A 350 23.56 -14.63 -1.14
N GLU A 351 24.46 -15.51 -1.54
CA GLU A 351 25.63 -15.21 -2.36
C GLU A 351 25.64 -16.13 -3.57
N ASN A 352 25.74 -15.56 -4.77
CA ASN A 352 25.73 -16.31 -6.03
C ASN A 352 24.56 -17.31 -6.15
N GLY A 353 23.38 -16.91 -5.67
CA GLY A 353 22.16 -17.74 -5.72
C GLY A 353 22.07 -18.87 -4.69
N LYS A 354 23.02 -18.95 -3.75
CA LYS A 354 23.02 -19.94 -2.66
C LYS A 354 22.88 -19.25 -1.31
N ALA A 355 22.10 -19.86 -0.43
CA ALA A 355 22.03 -19.42 0.96
C ALA A 355 23.36 -19.70 1.66
N VAL A 356 23.85 -18.74 2.43
CA VAL A 356 25.12 -18.82 3.16
C VAL A 356 24.93 -18.34 4.60
N GLU A 357 25.78 -18.85 5.48
CA GLU A 357 25.85 -18.35 6.85
C GLU A 357 26.38 -16.91 6.90
N ALA A 358 25.84 -16.09 7.80
CA ALA A 358 26.30 -14.74 7.99
C ALA A 358 26.26 -14.34 9.48
N GLN A 359 27.29 -13.59 9.91
CA GLN A 359 27.35 -13.06 11.27
C GLN A 359 26.55 -11.75 11.37
N THR A 360 25.86 -11.59 12.49
CA THR A 360 25.18 -10.36 12.85
C THR A 360 25.20 -10.14 14.37
N SER A 361 24.70 -9.00 14.81
CA SER A 361 24.62 -8.68 16.24
C SER A 361 23.30 -8.00 16.59
N VAL A 362 22.93 -8.05 17.86
CA VAL A 362 21.75 -7.37 18.37
C VAL A 362 21.98 -6.90 19.80
N GLN A 363 21.37 -5.79 20.17
CA GLN A 363 21.25 -5.38 21.57
C GLN A 363 19.81 -5.57 22.03
N LEU A 364 19.65 -6.21 23.19
CA LEU A 364 18.35 -6.42 23.86
C LEU A 364 18.34 -5.56 25.14
N ASP A 365 17.39 -4.62 25.18
CA ASP A 365 17.25 -3.70 26.32
C ASP A 365 16.17 -4.18 27.29
N TYR A 366 16.45 -4.08 28.56
CA TYR A 366 15.56 -4.41 29.66
C TYR A 366 15.25 -3.14 30.46
N THR A 367 14.07 -2.58 30.23
CA THR A 367 13.59 -1.38 30.94
C THR A 367 12.24 -1.65 31.58
N ILE A 368 11.98 -1.09 32.75
CA ILE A 368 10.66 -1.04 33.36
C ILE A 368 10.15 0.38 33.22
N ASN A 369 9.09 0.56 32.44
CA ASN A 369 8.41 1.84 32.36
C ASN A 369 7.83 2.18 33.74
N ARG A 370 7.97 3.42 34.14
CA ARG A 370 7.43 3.97 35.39
C ARG A 370 5.93 4.12 35.30
#